data_fab405243d6ff6c775f4c66847faad35
#
_entry.id   fab405243d6ff6c775f4c66847faad35
#
_cell.length_a   1.000
_cell.length_b   1.000
_cell.length_c   1.000
_cell.angle_alpha   90.00
_cell.angle_beta   90.00
_cell.angle_gamma   90.00
#
_symmetry.space_group_name_H-M   'P 1'
#
loop_
_entity.id
_entity.type
_entity.pdbx_description
1 polymer ?
#
loop_
_entity_poly.entity_id
_entity_poly.type
_entity_poly.pdbx_seq_one_letter_code
_entity_poly.pdbx_strand_id
1 'polypeptide(L)'
;MRQLKITKSITNRNSDSLEKYLHDIGKEELITPEEEVELAKRIKMGDQEALEKLTKANLRFVVSVAKQYQHQGLSLPDLINEGNLGLIKAAKKFDETKGFKFISYAVWWIRQCILQALAEQSRIVRLPLNKINRAFSQLEQEHEREPSPEEVAAILELPEVKVAGTLELSGRHLSVDAPFQDGEENSLLDVLPSHDTPSTDSKLIEESLAKEIERTLSTLPEKESNVIRAFYGIGTKPMSLEEIGQTIGISRERTRQIKEKAIKHLRQKSKNKLLKTYLG
;
A
#
# COMPACT_ATOMS: atom_id res chain seq x y z
N MET A 1 2.39 21.86 31.47
CA MET A 1 2.81 22.11 30.06
C MET A 1 4.31 21.85 29.95
N ARG A 2 4.73 20.83 29.17
CA ARG A 2 6.17 20.62 28.92
C ARG A 2 6.67 21.74 28.01
N GLN A 3 7.65 22.53 28.50
CA GLN A 3 8.34 23.49 27.68
C GLN A 3 9.00 22.80 26.49
N LEU A 4 8.78 23.32 25.29
CA LEU A 4 9.45 22.85 24.06
C LEU A 4 10.96 23.14 24.21
N LYS A 5 11.76 22.14 24.51
CA LYS A 5 13.21 22.23 24.38
C LYS A 5 13.57 22.11 22.90
N ILE A 6 13.93 23.22 22.28
CA ILE A 6 14.49 23.24 20.93
C ILE A 6 15.93 22.74 21.04
N THR A 7 16.13 21.44 20.75
CA THR A 7 17.47 20.90 20.57
C THR A 7 17.99 21.31 19.19
N LYS A 8 19.20 21.85 19.11
CA LYS A 8 19.87 22.16 17.84
C LYS A 8 20.13 20.85 17.07
N SER A 9 19.25 20.49 16.15
CA SER A 9 19.49 19.37 15.25
C SER A 9 20.16 19.87 13.97
N ILE A 10 21.18 19.15 13.51
CA ILE A 10 21.87 19.42 12.25
C ILE A 10 20.88 19.15 11.12
N THR A 11 20.60 20.17 10.29
CA THR A 11 19.75 20.02 9.10
C THR A 11 20.61 19.44 7.97
N ASN A 12 20.19 18.31 7.40
CA ASN A 12 20.84 17.79 6.20
C ASN A 12 20.43 18.71 5.03
N ARG A 13 21.39 19.47 4.49
CA ARG A 13 21.16 20.50 3.46
C ARG A 13 21.32 19.90 2.06
N ASN A 14 20.46 18.95 1.71
CA ASN A 14 20.59 18.20 0.45
C ASN A 14 20.01 18.92 -0.77
N SER A 15 19.47 20.15 -0.65
CA SER A 15 18.95 20.90 -1.79
C SER A 15 19.34 22.37 -1.72
N ASP A 16 19.89 22.90 -2.79
CA ASP A 16 20.28 24.31 -2.93
C ASP A 16 19.08 25.25 -2.70
N SER A 17 17.88 24.83 -3.07
CA SER A 17 16.64 25.58 -2.86
C SER A 17 16.29 25.75 -1.38
N LEU A 18 16.45 24.69 -0.59
CA LEU A 18 16.22 24.72 0.86
C LEU A 18 17.27 25.60 1.54
N GLU A 19 18.53 25.52 1.10
CA GLU A 19 19.60 26.32 1.66
C GLU A 19 19.35 27.82 1.43
N LYS A 20 18.97 28.19 0.21
CA LYS A 20 18.57 29.56 -0.15
C LYS A 20 17.40 30.04 0.72
N TYR A 21 16.35 29.22 0.84
CA TYR A 21 15.21 29.54 1.69
C TYR A 21 15.62 29.78 3.16
N LEU A 22 16.46 28.90 3.73
CA LEU A 22 16.95 29.04 5.09
C LEU A 22 17.81 30.30 5.29
N HIS A 23 18.58 30.67 4.26
CA HIS A 23 19.36 31.90 4.27
C HIS A 23 18.45 33.13 4.26
N ASP A 24 17.42 33.15 3.44
CA ASP A 24 16.50 34.28 3.29
C ASP A 24 15.67 34.51 4.56
N ILE A 25 15.11 33.44 5.15
CA ILE A 25 14.39 33.56 6.43
C ILE A 25 15.31 33.96 7.59
N GLY A 26 16.62 33.70 7.47
CA GLY A 26 17.62 34.09 8.45
C GLY A 26 17.87 35.59 8.52
N LYS A 27 17.58 36.32 7.42
CA LYS A 27 17.77 37.80 7.35
C LYS A 27 16.62 38.58 7.97
N GLU A 28 15.44 37.94 8.11
CA GLU A 28 14.25 38.59 8.66
C GLU A 28 14.45 38.89 10.15
N GLU A 29 14.09 40.11 10.55
CA GLU A 29 14.17 40.56 11.93
C GLU A 29 13.08 39.94 12.80
N LEU A 30 13.42 39.75 14.10
CA LEU A 30 12.45 39.24 15.08
C LEU A 30 11.53 40.36 15.52
N ILE A 31 10.25 40.09 15.66
CA ILE A 31 9.22 41.03 16.09
C ILE A 31 9.13 41.04 17.62
N THR A 32 8.95 42.24 18.20
CA THR A 32 8.70 42.41 19.63
C THR A 32 7.24 42.04 19.98
N PRO A 33 6.96 41.69 21.26
CA PRO A 33 5.57 41.38 21.66
C PRO A 33 4.58 42.53 21.46
N GLU A 34 5.06 43.77 21.53
CA GLU A 34 4.24 44.97 21.31
C GLU A 34 3.85 45.10 19.84
N GLU A 35 4.81 44.88 18.95
CA GLU A 35 4.57 44.83 17.49
C GLU A 35 3.67 43.68 17.09
N GLU A 36 3.76 42.49 17.75
CA GLU A 36 2.84 41.36 17.49
C GLU A 36 1.40 41.80 17.71
N VAL A 37 1.10 42.54 18.80
CA VAL A 37 -0.25 43.02 19.11
C VAL A 37 -0.74 44.03 18.07
N GLU A 38 0.15 44.97 17.67
CA GLU A 38 -0.20 45.97 16.66
C GLU A 38 -0.50 45.34 15.30
N LEU A 39 0.38 44.42 14.84
CA LEU A 39 0.19 43.72 13.62
C LEU A 39 -1.10 42.85 13.65
N ALA A 40 -1.39 42.17 14.76
CA ALA A 40 -2.61 41.42 14.93
C ALA A 40 -3.88 42.27 14.78
N LYS A 41 -3.91 43.50 15.32
CA LYS A 41 -5.02 44.43 15.11
C LYS A 41 -5.17 44.84 13.66
N ARG A 42 -4.07 45.12 12.96
CA ARG A 42 -4.12 45.46 11.52
C ARG A 42 -4.58 44.30 10.67
N ILE A 43 -4.18 43.07 11.01
CA ILE A 43 -4.64 41.85 10.30
C ILE A 43 -6.17 41.67 10.44
N LYS A 44 -6.75 41.96 11.61
CA LYS A 44 -8.21 41.93 11.80
C LYS A 44 -8.95 42.96 10.94
N MET A 45 -8.30 44.06 10.57
CA MET A 45 -8.83 45.04 9.62
C MET A 45 -8.62 44.67 8.15
N GLY A 46 -7.98 43.52 7.89
CA GLY A 46 -7.77 43.01 6.53
C GLY A 46 -6.44 43.43 5.88
N ASP A 47 -5.49 43.96 6.65
CA ASP A 47 -4.20 44.39 6.14
C ASP A 47 -3.30 43.19 5.78
N GLN A 48 -3.00 43.05 4.49
CA GLN A 48 -2.16 41.99 3.94
C GLN A 48 -0.67 42.18 4.26
N GLU A 49 -0.19 43.44 4.29
CA GLU A 49 1.20 43.72 4.60
C GLU A 49 1.55 43.34 6.05
N ALA A 50 0.63 43.60 6.97
CA ALA A 50 0.76 43.21 8.36
C ALA A 50 0.79 41.68 8.52
N LEU A 51 -0.04 40.95 7.72
CA LEU A 51 -0.06 39.48 7.69
C LEU A 51 1.28 38.93 7.19
N GLU A 52 1.82 39.47 6.10
CA GLU A 52 3.12 39.06 5.57
C GLU A 52 4.26 39.35 6.56
N LYS A 53 4.27 40.50 7.18
CA LYS A 53 5.32 40.86 8.16
C LYS A 53 5.30 39.93 9.37
N LEU A 54 4.11 39.62 9.94
CA LEU A 54 3.96 38.70 11.05
C LEU A 54 4.37 37.26 10.68
N THR A 55 3.99 36.79 9.49
CA THR A 55 4.35 35.44 9.04
C THR A 55 5.83 35.32 8.73
N LYS A 56 6.46 36.26 8.00
CA LYS A 56 7.89 36.23 7.67
C LYS A 56 8.77 36.14 8.90
N ALA A 57 8.51 36.95 9.92
CA ALA A 57 9.28 36.93 11.17
C ALA A 57 9.21 35.61 11.95
N ASN A 58 8.15 34.83 11.73
CA ASN A 58 7.92 33.57 12.44
C ASN A 58 8.26 32.30 11.61
N LEU A 59 8.72 32.43 10.35
CA LEU A 59 9.09 31.29 9.51
C LEU A 59 10.18 30.39 10.12
N ARG A 60 11.15 31.00 10.81
CA ARG A 60 12.22 30.27 11.51
C ARG A 60 11.67 29.30 12.56
N PHE A 61 10.58 29.68 13.22
CA PHE A 61 9.90 28.83 14.19
C PHE A 61 9.24 27.61 13.51
N VAL A 62 8.59 27.82 12.34
CA VAL A 62 8.00 26.73 11.56
C VAL A 62 9.05 25.68 11.21
N VAL A 63 10.24 26.10 10.77
CA VAL A 63 11.35 25.17 10.47
C VAL A 63 11.71 24.33 11.68
N SER A 64 11.76 24.95 12.87
CA SER A 64 12.07 24.23 14.13
C SER A 64 11.02 23.16 14.47
N VAL A 65 9.75 23.44 14.20
CA VAL A 65 8.66 22.48 14.41
C VAL A 65 8.69 21.40 13.33
N ALA A 66 8.85 21.76 12.04
CA ALA A 66 8.89 20.83 10.92
C ALA A 66 10.01 19.78 11.06
N LYS A 67 11.16 20.16 11.59
CA LYS A 67 12.28 19.23 11.87
C LYS A 67 11.91 18.08 12.80
N GLN A 68 10.95 18.24 13.69
CA GLN A 68 10.51 17.18 14.61
C GLN A 68 9.74 16.05 13.90
N TYR A 69 9.25 16.35 12.69
CA TYR A 69 8.45 15.42 11.88
C TYR A 69 9.21 14.86 10.67
N GLN A 70 10.53 15.07 10.60
CA GLN A 70 11.37 14.46 9.56
C GLN A 70 11.30 12.93 9.59
N HIS A 71 11.57 12.30 8.44
CA HIS A 71 11.61 10.84 8.28
C HIS A 71 10.25 10.13 8.46
N GLN A 72 9.14 10.87 8.42
CA GLN A 72 7.79 10.29 8.53
C GLN A 72 7.06 10.13 7.18
N GLY A 73 7.79 10.27 6.07
CA GLY A 73 7.26 10.03 4.71
C GLY A 73 7.11 11.27 3.84
N LEU A 74 7.33 12.48 4.40
CA LEU A 74 7.40 13.73 3.63
C LEU A 74 8.80 14.34 3.72
N SER A 75 9.20 15.06 2.65
CA SER A 75 10.45 15.79 2.61
C SER A 75 10.40 17.00 3.57
N LEU A 76 11.57 17.47 4.04
CA LEU A 76 11.62 18.65 4.92
C LEU A 76 11.04 19.93 4.26
N PRO A 77 11.29 20.22 2.98
CA PRO A 77 10.64 21.33 2.27
C PRO A 77 9.11 21.26 2.30
N ASP A 78 8.54 20.08 2.06
CA ASP A 78 7.09 19.88 2.07
C ASP A 78 6.51 20.12 3.47
N LEU A 79 7.17 19.57 4.51
CA LEU A 79 6.76 19.79 5.90
C LEU A 79 6.81 21.28 6.29
N ILE A 80 7.82 22.03 5.81
CA ILE A 80 7.92 23.47 6.03
C ILE A 80 6.78 24.20 5.33
N ASN A 81 6.46 23.86 4.07
CA ASN A 81 5.37 24.48 3.32
C ASN A 81 4.02 24.28 4.00
N GLU A 82 3.72 23.06 4.41
CA GLU A 82 2.48 22.76 5.16
C GLU A 82 2.45 23.48 6.53
N GLY A 83 3.60 23.54 7.19
CA GLY A 83 3.75 24.32 8.42
C GLY A 83 3.51 25.82 8.21
N ASN A 84 3.98 26.39 7.11
CA ASN A 84 3.75 27.78 6.73
C ASN A 84 2.27 28.06 6.46
N LEU A 85 1.55 27.13 5.82
CA LEU A 85 0.08 27.22 5.67
C LEU A 85 -0.61 27.24 7.04
N GLY A 86 -0.13 26.42 7.98
CA GLY A 86 -0.60 26.43 9.37
C GLY A 86 -0.35 27.78 10.06
N LEU A 87 0.82 28.37 9.88
CA LEU A 87 1.20 29.68 10.42
C LEU A 87 0.27 30.80 9.88
N ILE A 88 -0.01 30.81 8.57
CA ILE A 88 -0.91 31.79 7.96
C ILE A 88 -2.35 31.64 8.51
N LYS A 89 -2.83 30.40 8.67
CA LYS A 89 -4.14 30.14 9.28
C LYS A 89 -4.18 30.63 10.74
N ALA A 90 -3.11 30.45 11.48
CA ALA A 90 -2.97 30.94 12.86
C ALA A 90 -3.00 32.47 12.91
N ALA A 91 -2.23 33.14 12.03
CA ALA A 91 -2.17 34.61 12.00
C ALA A 91 -3.55 35.24 11.73
N LYS A 92 -4.34 34.66 10.84
CA LYS A 92 -5.72 35.14 10.56
C LYS A 92 -6.71 34.94 11.71
N LYS A 93 -6.46 34.00 12.61
CA LYS A 93 -7.37 33.63 13.71
C LYS A 93 -6.84 34.04 15.09
N PHE A 94 -5.68 34.65 15.14
CA PHE A 94 -5.06 35.08 16.40
C PHE A 94 -5.84 36.20 17.06
N ASP A 95 -6.00 36.10 18.38
CA ASP A 95 -6.67 37.10 19.20
C ASP A 95 -5.72 37.68 20.25
N GLU A 96 -5.32 38.92 20.03
CA GLU A 96 -4.38 39.65 20.88
C GLU A 96 -4.95 39.99 22.26
N THR A 97 -6.28 39.97 22.43
CA THR A 97 -6.92 40.33 23.72
C THR A 97 -6.66 39.31 24.82
N LYS A 98 -6.26 38.09 24.45
CA LYS A 98 -6.02 36.99 25.39
C LYS A 98 -4.67 37.04 26.08
N GLY A 99 -3.79 37.98 25.75
CA GLY A 99 -2.50 38.19 26.40
C GLY A 99 -1.44 37.10 26.22
N PHE A 100 -1.65 36.15 25.29
CA PHE A 100 -0.67 35.09 24.95
C PHE A 100 0.20 35.53 23.78
N LYS A 101 1.46 35.07 23.75
CA LYS A 101 2.34 35.25 22.58
C LYS A 101 1.78 34.50 21.36
N PHE A 102 1.91 35.09 20.19
CA PHE A 102 1.48 34.51 18.92
C PHE A 102 2.05 33.10 18.69
N ILE A 103 3.33 32.89 18.98
CA ILE A 103 3.99 31.57 18.79
C ILE A 103 3.30 30.48 19.60
N SER A 104 2.84 30.75 20.82
CA SER A 104 2.16 29.76 21.67
C SER A 104 0.83 29.28 21.09
N TYR A 105 0.15 30.14 20.34
CA TYR A 105 -1.07 29.80 19.61
C TYR A 105 -0.76 29.15 18.25
N ALA A 106 0.20 29.71 17.52
CA ALA A 106 0.56 29.25 16.16
C ALA A 106 1.08 27.81 16.14
N VAL A 107 1.78 27.36 17.20
CA VAL A 107 2.31 25.98 17.26
C VAL A 107 1.26 24.90 17.06
N TRP A 108 0.04 25.13 17.55
CA TRP A 108 -1.06 24.18 17.41
C TRP A 108 -1.54 24.06 15.95
N TRP A 109 -1.65 25.20 15.26
CA TRP A 109 -2.03 25.25 13.85
C TRP A 109 -0.95 24.67 12.94
N ILE A 110 0.32 24.97 13.22
CA ILE A 110 1.45 24.42 12.49
C ILE A 110 1.47 22.89 12.62
N ARG A 111 1.39 22.36 13.84
CA ARG A 111 1.34 20.92 14.08
C ARG A 111 0.14 20.27 13.42
N GLN A 112 -1.03 20.86 13.52
CA GLN A 112 -2.26 20.35 12.91
C GLN A 112 -2.12 20.23 11.39
N CYS A 113 -1.58 21.25 10.71
CA CYS A 113 -1.39 21.19 9.25
C CYS A 113 -0.32 20.16 8.87
N ILE A 114 0.79 20.08 9.58
CA ILE A 114 1.84 19.08 9.34
C ILE A 114 1.30 17.66 9.53
N LEU A 115 0.59 17.38 10.63
CA LEU A 115 0.01 16.05 10.89
C LEU A 115 -1.07 15.68 9.87
N GLN A 116 -1.86 16.67 9.43
CA GLN A 116 -2.85 16.45 8.36
C GLN A 116 -2.15 16.10 7.05
N ALA A 117 -1.11 16.85 6.65
CA ALA A 117 -0.34 16.58 5.45
C ALA A 117 0.35 15.20 5.50
N LEU A 118 0.93 14.83 6.64
CA LEU A 118 1.49 13.49 6.86
C LEU A 118 0.46 12.39 6.68
N ALA A 119 -0.74 12.59 7.20
CA ALA A 119 -1.81 11.60 7.06
C ALA A 119 -2.34 11.47 5.63
N GLU A 120 -2.31 12.56 4.85
CA GLU A 120 -2.89 12.62 3.51
C GLU A 120 -1.88 12.35 2.39
N GLN A 121 -0.62 12.74 2.56
CA GLN A 121 0.37 12.81 1.48
C GLN A 121 1.62 11.94 1.72
N SER A 122 1.83 11.40 2.92
CA SER A 122 3.04 10.60 3.22
C SER A 122 3.09 9.25 2.51
N ARG A 123 1.95 8.79 1.96
CA ARG A 123 1.82 7.49 1.29
C ARG A 123 1.53 7.65 -0.19
N ILE A 124 2.09 6.77 -1.03
CA ILE A 124 1.81 6.71 -2.47
C ILE A 124 0.32 6.45 -2.70
N VAL A 125 -0.26 5.50 -1.95
CA VAL A 125 -1.70 5.25 -1.93
C VAL A 125 -2.27 5.80 -0.65
N ARG A 126 -3.18 6.79 -0.77
CA ARG A 126 -3.86 7.39 0.38
C ARG A 126 -4.80 6.39 1.04
N LEU A 127 -4.58 6.12 2.32
CA LEU A 127 -5.42 5.24 3.14
C LEU A 127 -6.14 6.05 4.22
N PRO A 128 -7.40 5.74 4.55
CA PRO A 128 -8.15 6.42 5.62
C PRO A 128 -7.73 5.96 7.02
N LEU A 129 -6.41 5.84 7.24
CA LEU A 129 -5.81 5.29 8.47
C LEU A 129 -6.19 6.06 9.74
N ASN A 130 -6.40 7.37 9.65
CA ASN A 130 -6.70 8.18 10.83
C ASN A 130 -7.98 7.73 11.57
N LYS A 131 -9.02 7.34 10.81
CA LYS A 131 -10.27 6.83 11.40
C LYS A 131 -10.07 5.43 11.96
N ILE A 132 -9.40 4.58 11.18
CA ILE A 132 -9.14 3.18 11.56
C ILE A 132 -8.22 3.12 12.78
N ASN A 133 -7.10 3.85 12.78
CA ASN A 133 -6.17 3.88 13.91
C ASN A 133 -6.82 4.44 15.19
N ARG A 134 -7.71 5.44 15.07
CA ARG A 134 -8.42 5.99 16.21
C ARG A 134 -9.39 4.97 16.81
N ALA A 135 -10.17 4.28 15.98
CA ALA A 135 -11.06 3.23 16.41
C ALA A 135 -10.29 2.04 17.00
N PHE A 136 -9.17 1.67 16.36
CA PHE A 136 -8.26 0.62 16.84
C PHE A 136 -7.72 0.94 18.24
N SER A 137 -7.16 2.13 18.45
CA SER A 137 -6.62 2.54 19.75
C SER A 137 -7.72 2.67 20.83
N GLN A 138 -8.93 3.05 20.45
CA GLN A 138 -10.06 3.11 21.37
C GLN A 138 -10.46 1.72 21.83
N LEU A 139 -10.62 0.76 20.92
CA LEU A 139 -10.93 -0.64 21.25
C LEU A 139 -9.81 -1.32 22.03
N GLU A 140 -8.54 -1.05 21.68
CA GLU A 140 -7.40 -1.56 22.41
C GLU A 140 -7.40 -1.08 23.87
N GLN A 141 -7.77 0.18 24.11
CA GLN A 141 -7.95 0.73 25.47
C GLN A 141 -9.14 0.11 26.21
N GLU A 142 -10.26 -0.18 25.52
CA GLU A 142 -11.46 -0.74 26.13
C GLU A 142 -11.31 -2.23 26.45
N HIS A 143 -10.64 -2.97 25.59
CA HIS A 143 -10.53 -4.44 25.69
C HIS A 143 -9.19 -4.93 26.22
N GLU A 144 -8.20 -4.04 26.40
CA GLU A 144 -6.82 -4.37 26.83
C GLU A 144 -6.15 -5.47 25.96
N ARG A 145 -6.60 -5.61 24.69
CA ARG A 145 -6.07 -6.52 23.68
C ARG A 145 -6.15 -5.91 22.29
N GLU A 146 -5.41 -6.45 21.35
CA GLU A 146 -5.53 -6.06 19.93
C GLU A 146 -6.94 -6.39 19.41
N PRO A 147 -7.67 -5.40 18.83
CA PRO A 147 -9.00 -5.63 18.29
C PRO A 147 -8.94 -6.38 16.96
N SER A 148 -9.95 -7.20 16.70
CA SER A 148 -10.10 -7.87 15.41
C SER A 148 -10.54 -6.88 14.31
N PRO A 149 -10.24 -7.16 13.02
CA PRO A 149 -10.74 -6.35 11.91
C PRO A 149 -12.26 -6.21 11.88
N GLU A 150 -13.00 -7.24 12.32
CA GLU A 150 -14.45 -7.25 12.43
C GLU A 150 -14.96 -6.23 13.46
N GLU A 151 -14.32 -6.16 14.63
CA GLU A 151 -14.68 -5.22 15.71
C GLU A 151 -14.46 -3.77 15.27
N VAL A 152 -13.34 -3.49 14.58
CA VAL A 152 -13.05 -2.17 14.02
C VAL A 152 -14.03 -1.81 12.91
N ALA A 153 -14.42 -2.78 12.06
CA ALA A 153 -15.38 -2.62 10.99
C ALA A 153 -16.78 -2.26 11.53
N ALA A 154 -17.19 -2.89 12.64
CA ALA A 154 -18.46 -2.63 13.29
C ALA A 154 -18.58 -1.20 13.83
N ILE A 155 -17.52 -0.65 14.45
CA ILE A 155 -17.50 0.74 14.94
C ILE A 155 -17.52 1.77 13.81
N LEU A 156 -16.81 1.47 12.71
CA LEU A 156 -16.68 2.40 11.59
C LEU A 156 -17.79 2.27 10.56
N GLU A 157 -18.69 1.29 10.71
CA GLU A 157 -19.74 0.96 9.73
C GLU A 157 -19.16 0.71 8.32
N LEU A 158 -17.97 0.11 8.26
CA LEU A 158 -17.28 -0.20 7.01
C LEU A 158 -17.29 -1.72 6.74
N PRO A 159 -17.22 -2.15 5.47
CA PRO A 159 -17.05 -3.56 5.15
C PRO A 159 -15.75 -4.10 5.75
N GLU A 160 -15.81 -5.27 6.38
CA GLU A 160 -14.67 -5.95 7.02
C GLU A 160 -13.47 -6.11 6.07
N VAL A 161 -13.73 -6.51 4.83
CA VAL A 161 -12.69 -6.67 3.78
C VAL A 161 -11.88 -5.40 3.56
N LYS A 162 -12.53 -4.22 3.63
CA LYS A 162 -11.82 -2.93 3.50
C LYS A 162 -10.96 -2.62 4.71
N VAL A 163 -11.43 -2.95 5.90
CA VAL A 163 -10.67 -2.72 7.14
C VAL A 163 -9.48 -3.66 7.21
N ALA A 164 -9.69 -4.96 6.97
CA ALA A 164 -8.62 -5.97 6.92
C ALA A 164 -7.54 -5.60 5.88
N GLY A 165 -7.94 -5.32 4.63
CA GLY A 165 -7.00 -4.91 3.60
C GLY A 165 -6.27 -3.59 3.92
N THR A 166 -6.92 -2.64 4.62
CA THR A 166 -6.26 -1.40 5.04
C THR A 166 -5.25 -1.64 6.16
N LEU A 167 -5.54 -2.55 7.09
CA LEU A 167 -4.63 -2.93 8.18
C LEU A 167 -3.40 -3.69 7.64
N GLU A 168 -3.58 -4.62 6.70
CA GLU A 168 -2.49 -5.31 6.01
C GLU A 168 -1.56 -4.33 5.27
N LEU A 169 -2.16 -3.32 4.58
CA LEU A 169 -1.44 -2.27 3.87
C LEU A 169 -0.91 -1.16 4.79
N SER A 170 -1.10 -1.24 6.10
CA SER A 170 -0.68 -0.19 7.04
C SER A 170 0.83 -0.05 7.16
N GLY A 171 1.61 -1.07 6.78
CA GLY A 171 3.06 -1.05 6.72
C GLY A 171 3.62 0.08 5.84
N ARG A 172 4.87 0.47 6.05
CA ARG A 172 5.56 1.40 5.15
C ARG A 172 5.89 0.70 3.84
N HIS A 173 5.68 1.42 2.72
CA HIS A 173 6.16 0.97 1.41
C HIS A 173 7.69 1.06 1.36
N LEU A 174 8.29 0.07 0.71
CA LEU A 174 9.72 0.02 0.40
C LEU A 174 9.91 0.26 -1.10
N SER A 175 11.01 0.90 -1.48
CA SER A 175 11.38 1.01 -2.89
C SER A 175 11.94 -0.33 -3.36
N VAL A 176 11.44 -0.80 -4.50
CA VAL A 176 11.90 -2.05 -5.13
C VAL A 176 13.24 -1.85 -5.82
N ASP A 177 13.50 -0.62 -6.30
CA ASP A 177 14.74 -0.25 -7.01
C ASP A 177 15.86 0.21 -6.05
N ALA A 178 15.56 0.39 -4.76
CA ALA A 178 16.57 0.84 -3.81
C ALA A 178 17.60 -0.27 -3.57
N PRO A 179 18.91 0.04 -3.57
CA PRO A 179 19.96 -0.91 -3.24
C PRO A 179 19.82 -1.35 -1.77
N PHE A 180 20.23 -2.59 -1.46
CA PHE A 180 20.21 -3.10 -0.08
C PHE A 180 21.22 -2.39 0.82
N GLN A 181 22.37 -2.00 0.28
CA GLN A 181 23.38 -1.20 0.96
C GLN A 181 23.90 -0.12 0.02
N ASP A 182 24.31 1.01 0.60
CA ASP A 182 24.91 2.08 -0.18
C ASP A 182 26.18 1.61 -0.89
N GLY A 183 26.17 1.63 -2.22
CA GLY A 183 27.26 1.17 -3.08
C GLY A 183 27.11 -0.23 -3.66
N GLU A 184 26.05 -0.97 -3.36
CA GLU A 184 25.70 -2.21 -4.04
C GLU A 184 24.81 -1.94 -5.25
N GLU A 185 24.99 -2.73 -6.32
CA GLU A 185 24.14 -2.67 -7.52
C GLU A 185 22.87 -3.53 -7.39
N ASN A 186 22.80 -4.44 -6.40
CA ASN A 186 21.67 -5.35 -6.21
C ASN A 186 20.49 -4.63 -5.53
N SER A 187 19.33 -4.73 -6.15
CA SER A 187 18.07 -4.20 -5.67
C SER A 187 17.11 -5.31 -5.21
N LEU A 188 16.04 -4.93 -4.53
CA LEU A 188 14.97 -5.86 -4.15
C LEU A 188 14.33 -6.49 -5.40
N LEU A 189 14.28 -5.75 -6.52
CA LEU A 189 13.74 -6.21 -7.79
C LEU A 189 14.47 -7.45 -8.31
N ASP A 190 15.81 -7.53 -8.13
CA ASP A 190 16.64 -8.64 -8.62
C ASP A 190 16.39 -9.95 -7.85
N VAL A 191 15.87 -9.85 -6.63
CA VAL A 191 15.64 -11.00 -5.72
C VAL A 191 14.19 -11.49 -5.80
N LEU A 192 13.25 -10.65 -6.23
CA LEU A 192 11.84 -11.02 -6.30
C LEU A 192 11.58 -12.09 -7.37
N PRO A 193 11.00 -13.26 -7.01
CA PRO A 193 10.65 -14.27 -7.97
C PRO A 193 9.53 -13.81 -8.90
N SER A 194 9.71 -13.98 -10.21
CA SER A 194 8.64 -13.76 -11.18
C SER A 194 7.72 -14.99 -11.23
N HIS A 195 6.43 -14.80 -10.93
CA HIS A 195 5.43 -15.86 -11.02
C HIS A 195 4.87 -16.05 -12.45
N ASP A 196 5.14 -15.11 -13.35
CA ASP A 196 4.62 -15.15 -14.72
C ASP A 196 5.50 -15.98 -15.67
N THR A 197 6.74 -16.26 -15.28
CA THR A 197 7.63 -17.11 -16.07
C THR A 197 7.45 -18.56 -15.65
N PRO A 198 7.12 -19.46 -16.61
CA PRO A 198 7.01 -20.88 -16.31
C PRO A 198 8.35 -21.41 -15.79
N SER A 199 8.31 -22.24 -14.75
CA SER A 199 9.48 -22.92 -14.23
C SER A 199 10.27 -23.64 -15.36
N THR A 200 11.59 -23.65 -15.28
CA THR A 200 12.45 -24.36 -16.25
C THR A 200 12.05 -25.81 -16.42
N ASP A 201 11.48 -26.42 -15.38
CA ASP A 201 11.07 -27.82 -15.35
C ASP A 201 9.66 -28.06 -15.90
N SER A 202 8.84 -27.02 -16.07
CA SER A 202 7.43 -27.14 -16.45
C SER A 202 7.26 -27.90 -17.76
N LYS A 203 8.04 -27.59 -18.79
CA LYS A 203 8.00 -28.29 -20.08
C LYS A 203 8.39 -29.76 -19.96
N LEU A 204 9.38 -30.07 -19.14
CA LEU A 204 9.82 -31.46 -18.91
C LEU A 204 8.74 -32.25 -18.17
N ILE A 205 8.07 -31.62 -17.21
CA ILE A 205 6.94 -32.22 -16.47
C ILE A 205 5.77 -32.47 -17.40
N GLU A 206 5.41 -31.48 -18.25
CA GLU A 206 4.33 -31.64 -19.26
C GLU A 206 4.62 -32.77 -20.26
N GLU A 207 5.83 -32.84 -20.80
CA GLU A 207 6.25 -33.91 -21.69
C GLU A 207 6.22 -35.31 -21.01
N SER A 208 6.67 -35.36 -19.76
CA SER A 208 6.64 -36.58 -18.97
C SER A 208 5.19 -37.01 -18.68
N LEU A 209 4.32 -36.07 -18.31
CA LEU A 209 2.88 -36.33 -18.12
C LEU A 209 2.22 -36.82 -19.41
N ALA A 210 2.50 -36.16 -20.55
CA ALA A 210 1.97 -36.58 -21.84
C ALA A 210 2.35 -38.04 -22.21
N LYS A 211 3.63 -38.39 -22.02
CA LYS A 211 4.12 -39.76 -22.24
C LYS A 211 3.44 -40.78 -21.31
N GLU A 212 3.24 -40.43 -20.04
CA GLU A 212 2.58 -41.34 -19.08
C GLU A 212 1.08 -41.49 -19.35
N ILE A 213 0.40 -40.42 -19.78
CA ILE A 213 -0.99 -40.50 -20.27
C ILE A 213 -1.08 -41.43 -21.48
N GLU A 214 -0.17 -41.28 -22.44
CA GLU A 214 -0.17 -42.14 -23.66
C GLU A 214 0.09 -43.60 -23.32
N ARG A 215 1.05 -43.88 -22.42
CA ARG A 215 1.34 -45.21 -21.90
C ARG A 215 0.12 -45.80 -21.15
N THR A 216 -0.61 -44.99 -20.42
CA THR A 216 -1.80 -45.44 -19.68
C THR A 216 -2.95 -45.72 -20.63
N LEU A 217 -3.15 -44.89 -21.64
CA LEU A 217 -4.18 -45.13 -22.70
C LEU A 217 -3.91 -46.35 -23.56
N SER A 218 -2.62 -46.65 -23.82
CA SER A 218 -2.25 -47.87 -24.59
C SER A 218 -2.59 -49.18 -23.86
N THR A 219 -2.85 -49.13 -22.55
CA THR A 219 -3.29 -50.33 -21.78
C THR A 219 -4.77 -50.61 -21.87
N LEU A 220 -5.58 -49.73 -22.48
CA LEU A 220 -7.00 -49.89 -22.70
C LEU A 220 -7.25 -50.63 -24.05
N PRO A 221 -8.41 -51.31 -24.20
CA PRO A 221 -8.87 -51.76 -25.51
C PRO A 221 -8.97 -50.59 -26.49
N GLU A 222 -8.67 -50.85 -27.77
CA GLU A 222 -8.60 -49.81 -28.80
C GLU A 222 -9.88 -48.96 -28.89
N LYS A 223 -11.06 -49.57 -28.81
CA LYS A 223 -12.34 -48.86 -28.81
C LYS A 223 -12.51 -47.90 -27.61
N GLU A 224 -12.08 -48.32 -26.42
CA GLU A 224 -12.15 -47.51 -25.20
C GLU A 224 -11.13 -46.35 -25.26
N SER A 225 -9.91 -46.62 -25.76
CA SER A 225 -8.86 -45.61 -25.93
C SER A 225 -9.27 -44.51 -26.90
N ASN A 226 -9.85 -44.91 -28.08
CA ASN A 226 -10.28 -43.95 -29.09
C ASN A 226 -11.43 -43.05 -28.62
N VAL A 227 -12.38 -43.58 -27.86
CA VAL A 227 -13.46 -42.78 -27.26
C VAL A 227 -12.92 -41.75 -26.24
N ILE A 228 -11.95 -42.13 -25.40
CA ILE A 228 -11.34 -41.22 -24.44
C ILE A 228 -10.51 -40.15 -25.15
N ARG A 229 -9.66 -40.51 -26.11
CA ARG A 229 -8.86 -39.59 -26.91
C ARG A 229 -9.74 -38.53 -27.59
N ALA A 230 -10.79 -38.94 -28.25
CA ALA A 230 -11.71 -38.04 -28.92
C ALA A 230 -12.50 -37.15 -27.96
N PHE A 231 -12.92 -37.67 -26.80
CA PHE A 231 -13.72 -36.94 -25.84
C PHE A 231 -12.88 -35.83 -25.10
N TYR A 232 -11.64 -36.15 -24.67
CA TYR A 232 -10.78 -35.22 -23.99
C TYR A 232 -9.85 -34.43 -24.91
N GLY A 233 -9.88 -34.70 -26.23
CA GLY A 233 -9.05 -33.99 -27.21
C GLY A 233 -7.57 -34.37 -27.13
N ILE A 234 -7.23 -35.60 -26.73
CA ILE A 234 -5.82 -36.04 -26.62
C ILE A 234 -5.30 -36.39 -28.01
N GLY A 235 -4.50 -35.49 -28.58
CA GLY A 235 -3.98 -35.59 -29.96
C GLY A 235 -4.98 -35.22 -31.07
N THR A 236 -6.22 -34.89 -30.74
CA THR A 236 -7.30 -34.46 -31.67
C THR A 236 -8.11 -33.33 -31.04
N LYS A 237 -8.97 -32.68 -31.81
CA LYS A 237 -9.93 -31.72 -31.24
C LYS A 237 -10.95 -32.46 -30.36
N PRO A 238 -11.33 -31.90 -29.19
CA PRO A 238 -12.35 -32.51 -28.32
C PRO A 238 -13.70 -32.58 -29.06
N MET A 239 -14.31 -33.73 -28.98
CA MET A 239 -15.59 -34.01 -29.65
C MET A 239 -16.69 -34.34 -28.64
N SER A 240 -17.95 -34.03 -28.98
CA SER A 240 -19.11 -34.42 -28.18
C SER A 240 -19.36 -35.91 -28.26
N LEU A 241 -20.07 -36.49 -27.26
CA LEU A 241 -20.42 -37.91 -27.26
C LEU A 241 -21.27 -38.33 -28.48
N GLU A 242 -22.00 -37.39 -29.06
CA GLU A 242 -22.84 -37.60 -30.22
C GLU A 242 -21.99 -37.70 -31.51
N GLU A 243 -21.07 -36.77 -31.69
CA GLU A 243 -20.11 -36.76 -32.81
C GLU A 243 -19.22 -38.01 -32.81
N ILE A 244 -18.72 -38.39 -31.61
CA ILE A 244 -17.94 -39.62 -31.44
C ILE A 244 -18.81 -40.85 -31.82
N GLY A 245 -20.08 -40.86 -31.40
CA GLY A 245 -21.02 -41.90 -31.74
C GLY A 245 -21.25 -42.03 -33.27
N GLN A 246 -21.41 -40.91 -33.95
CA GLN A 246 -21.51 -40.86 -35.41
C GLN A 246 -20.24 -41.36 -36.12
N THR A 247 -19.06 -40.97 -35.63
CA THR A 247 -17.77 -41.39 -36.21
C THR A 247 -17.51 -42.90 -36.07
N ILE A 248 -17.93 -43.51 -34.96
CA ILE A 248 -17.70 -44.94 -34.67
C ILE A 248 -18.89 -45.80 -35.07
N GLY A 249 -20.03 -45.19 -35.46
CA GLY A 249 -21.25 -45.90 -35.87
C GLY A 249 -22.03 -46.49 -34.69
N ILE A 250 -22.04 -45.84 -33.52
CA ILE A 250 -22.75 -46.31 -32.31
C ILE A 250 -23.62 -45.19 -31.74
N SER A 251 -24.63 -45.56 -30.91
CA SER A 251 -25.51 -44.60 -30.30
C SER A 251 -24.77 -43.79 -29.22
N ARG A 252 -25.21 -42.53 -28.99
CA ARG A 252 -24.68 -41.62 -27.96
C ARG A 252 -24.61 -42.28 -26.57
N GLU A 253 -25.65 -42.99 -26.17
CA GLU A 253 -25.71 -43.71 -24.91
C GLU A 253 -24.67 -44.82 -24.81
N ARG A 254 -24.45 -45.54 -25.90
CA ARG A 254 -23.41 -46.56 -25.94
C ARG A 254 -22.00 -45.97 -25.85
N THR A 255 -21.78 -44.81 -26.47
CA THR A 255 -20.52 -44.07 -26.35
C THR A 255 -20.28 -43.61 -24.89
N ARG A 256 -21.36 -43.17 -24.20
CA ARG A 256 -21.29 -42.80 -22.77
C ARG A 256 -20.88 -43.99 -21.88
N GLN A 257 -21.52 -45.15 -22.13
CA GLN A 257 -21.20 -46.40 -21.40
C GLN A 257 -19.75 -46.84 -21.62
N ILE A 258 -19.23 -46.75 -22.85
CA ILE A 258 -17.83 -47.09 -23.16
C ILE A 258 -16.88 -46.12 -22.43
N LYS A 259 -17.17 -44.81 -22.44
CA LYS A 259 -16.39 -43.80 -21.70
C LYS A 259 -16.34 -44.11 -20.20
N GLU A 260 -17.47 -44.35 -19.57
CA GLU A 260 -17.54 -44.66 -18.14
C GLU A 260 -16.80 -45.95 -17.79
N LYS A 261 -16.94 -46.98 -18.61
CA LYS A 261 -16.21 -48.25 -18.45
C LYS A 261 -14.71 -48.03 -18.56
N ALA A 262 -14.26 -47.24 -19.54
CA ALA A 262 -12.86 -46.94 -19.75
C ALA A 262 -12.28 -46.14 -18.54
N ILE A 263 -13.00 -45.15 -18.01
CA ILE A 263 -12.61 -44.43 -16.80
C ILE A 263 -12.52 -45.37 -15.61
N LYS A 264 -13.47 -46.30 -15.46
CA LYS A 264 -13.45 -47.30 -14.39
C LYS A 264 -12.23 -48.23 -14.51
N HIS A 265 -11.88 -48.68 -15.72
CA HIS A 265 -10.68 -49.46 -15.98
C HIS A 265 -9.39 -48.70 -15.63
N LEU A 266 -9.34 -47.40 -15.95
CA LEU A 266 -8.19 -46.54 -15.58
C LEU A 266 -8.08 -46.37 -14.07
N ARG A 267 -9.18 -46.25 -13.34
CA ARG A 267 -9.18 -46.11 -11.87
C ARG A 267 -8.73 -47.40 -11.15
N GLN A 268 -9.01 -48.57 -11.69
CA GLN A 268 -8.72 -49.87 -11.05
C GLN A 268 -7.26 -50.30 -11.22
N LYS A 269 -6.54 -49.81 -12.22
CA LYS A 269 -5.15 -50.23 -12.48
C LYS A 269 -4.16 -49.48 -11.59
N SER A 270 -3.19 -50.19 -11.03
CA SER A 270 -2.16 -49.70 -10.11
C SER A 270 -1.30 -48.56 -10.67
N LYS A 271 -1.37 -48.27 -11.96
CA LYS A 271 -0.69 -47.18 -12.66
C LYS A 271 -1.21 -45.76 -12.30
N ASN A 272 -2.36 -45.67 -11.64
CA ASN A 272 -2.89 -44.39 -11.15
C ASN A 272 -1.99 -43.74 -10.08
N LYS A 273 -1.08 -44.46 -9.45
CA LYS A 273 -0.14 -43.88 -8.49
C LYS A 273 0.81 -42.89 -9.15
N LEU A 274 1.30 -43.21 -10.38
CA LEU A 274 2.21 -42.30 -11.11
C LEU A 274 1.50 -41.04 -11.61
N LEU A 275 0.26 -41.15 -12.09
CA LEU A 275 -0.51 -39.98 -12.53
C LEU A 275 -0.90 -39.05 -11.35
N LYS A 276 -1.05 -39.62 -10.15
CA LYS A 276 -1.34 -38.81 -8.94
C LYS A 276 -0.15 -37.93 -8.50
N THR A 277 1.09 -38.34 -8.77
CA THR A 277 2.28 -37.52 -8.40
C THR A 277 2.38 -36.23 -9.23
N TYR A 278 1.66 -36.16 -10.38
CA TYR A 278 1.60 -34.92 -11.18
C TYR A 278 0.48 -33.96 -10.76
N LEU A 279 -0.36 -34.34 -9.81
CA LEU A 279 -1.45 -33.51 -9.29
C LEU A 279 -1.12 -32.79 -8.02
N GLY A 280 0.05 -33.05 -7.43
CA GLY A 280 0.52 -32.48 -6.15
C GLY A 280 0.15 -33.36 -4.97
#